data_9a39a687a72bb61efa8c7d566c61c3a4
#
_entry.id   9a39a687a72bb61efa8c7d566c61c3a4
#
_cell.length_a   1.000
_cell.length_b   1.000
_cell.length_c   1.000
_cell.angle_alpha   90.00
_cell.angle_beta   90.00
_cell.angle_gamma   90.00
#
_symmetry.space_group_name_H-M   'P 1'
#
loop_
_entity.id
_entity.type
_entity.pdbx_description
1 polymer ?
#
loop_
_entity_poly.entity_id
_entity_poly.type
_entity_poly.pdbx_seq_one_letter_code
_entity_poly.pdbx_strand_id
1 'polypeptide(L)'
;MPSIRVGAALTRIPPARYFREHGLLELHPSTSFPKQGTLTRWREDVPEACEIALAVPRRMQAGKSGAFAFEKEGARAYLDDAIRIFKPRFVVLFTGAELSTSTRDRAALKGFVDAMQAKGANVIWQPRGLWDAEDALKVAAEGGFHVALDLLAETVPAAEARALAYARVSAMGTHARLGDGHLRRALDEALATGAEEVRLIVESEDAFKKAARLAGIVAGLADEESGLDVPRRAGDDEEEDDLEEEDDLDDDEDDEDDEDDEDDEE
;
A
#
# COMPACT_ATOMS: atom_id res chain seq x y z
N MET A 1 -7.13 -14.92 18.81
CA MET A 1 -7.17 -13.95 17.69
C MET A 1 -5.83 -13.87 16.98
N PRO A 2 -5.81 -13.66 15.64
CA PRO A 2 -4.57 -13.33 14.93
C PRO A 2 -4.00 -11.98 15.39
N SER A 3 -2.70 -11.80 15.20
CA SER A 3 -2.06 -10.50 15.41
C SER A 3 -2.37 -9.56 14.24
N ILE A 4 -3.28 -8.60 14.43
CA ILE A 4 -3.71 -7.67 13.39
C ILE A 4 -2.97 -6.34 13.53
N ARG A 5 -2.39 -5.85 12.43
CA ARG A 5 -1.87 -4.48 12.34
C ARG A 5 -2.48 -3.78 11.15
N VAL A 6 -2.91 -2.54 11.38
CA VAL A 6 -3.47 -1.66 10.36
C VAL A 6 -2.46 -0.56 10.07
N GLY A 7 -2.30 -0.23 8.81
CA GLY A 7 -1.45 0.85 8.33
C GLY A 7 -1.99 1.50 7.07
N ALA A 8 -1.34 2.55 6.63
CA ALA A 8 -1.66 3.28 5.41
C ALA A 8 -0.49 3.24 4.42
N ALA A 9 -0.81 3.23 3.12
CA ALA A 9 0.12 3.42 2.03
C ALA A 9 0.35 4.93 1.82
N LEU A 10 1.55 5.42 2.16
CA LEU A 10 1.86 6.85 2.15
C LEU A 10 3.17 7.12 1.38
N THR A 11 3.27 8.31 0.78
CA THR A 11 4.48 8.75 0.05
C THR A 11 5.45 9.58 0.90
N ARG A 12 5.09 9.85 2.15
CA ARG A 12 5.87 10.62 3.12
C ARG A 12 5.68 10.03 4.51
N ILE A 13 6.62 10.31 5.40
CA ILE A 13 6.44 9.97 6.82
C ILE A 13 5.28 10.79 7.38
N PRO A 14 4.27 10.15 7.97
CA PRO A 14 3.15 10.83 8.58
C PRO A 14 3.54 11.54 9.88
N PRO A 15 2.71 12.46 10.39
CA PRO A 15 2.96 13.12 11.67
C PRO A 15 2.95 12.12 12.84
N ALA A 16 3.59 12.49 13.95
CA ALA A 16 3.74 11.63 15.13
C ALA A 16 2.42 11.06 15.70
N ARG A 17 1.28 11.75 15.48
CA ARG A 17 -0.04 11.24 15.88
C ARG A 17 -0.38 9.91 15.17
N TYR A 18 0.07 9.70 13.93
CA TYR A 18 -0.14 8.44 13.21
C TYR A 18 0.42 7.25 13.98
N PHE A 19 1.64 7.37 14.47
CA PHE A 19 2.34 6.27 15.17
C PHE A 19 1.78 5.95 16.55
N ARG A 20 0.90 6.80 17.10
CA ARG A 20 0.15 6.49 18.33
C ARG A 20 -1.02 5.54 18.09
N GLU A 21 -1.55 5.56 16.88
CA GLU A 21 -2.73 4.79 16.48
C GLU A 21 -2.35 3.59 15.61
N HIS A 22 -1.22 3.67 14.91
CA HIS A 22 -0.80 2.68 13.92
C HIS A 22 0.62 2.18 14.17
N GLY A 23 0.77 0.86 14.25
CA GLY A 23 2.06 0.18 14.36
C GLY A 23 2.60 -0.33 13.02
N LEU A 24 2.06 0.12 11.89
CA LEU A 24 2.43 -0.30 10.54
C LEU A 24 2.37 0.88 9.57
N LEU A 25 3.37 1.01 8.72
CA LEU A 25 3.44 2.00 7.64
C LEU A 25 3.92 1.33 6.36
N GLU A 26 3.20 1.50 5.25
CA GLU A 26 3.70 1.16 3.93
C GLU A 26 4.18 2.44 3.23
N LEU A 27 5.50 2.57 3.06
CA LEU A 27 6.11 3.75 2.47
C LEU A 27 6.33 3.55 0.97
N HIS A 28 5.68 4.39 0.17
CA HIS A 28 5.82 4.42 -1.28
C HIS A 28 6.83 5.48 -1.71
N PRO A 29 7.67 5.19 -2.70
CA PRO A 29 8.54 6.22 -3.27
C PRO A 29 7.71 7.25 -4.02
N SER A 30 8.04 8.52 -3.83
CA SER A 30 7.51 9.61 -4.64
C SER A 30 8.10 9.60 -6.05
N THR A 31 7.63 10.51 -6.93
CA THR A 31 8.16 10.67 -8.29
C THR A 31 9.65 11.05 -8.32
N SER A 32 10.13 11.73 -7.27
CA SER A 32 11.55 12.03 -7.04
C SER A 32 12.05 11.20 -5.86
N PHE A 33 13.17 10.49 -6.04
CA PHE A 33 13.73 9.68 -4.96
C PHE A 33 14.39 10.56 -3.91
N PRO A 34 14.02 10.44 -2.62
CA PRO A 34 14.69 11.14 -1.54
C PRO A 34 16.18 10.75 -1.47
N LYS A 35 17.02 11.73 -1.18
CA LYS A 35 18.45 11.48 -0.92
C LYS A 35 18.62 10.77 0.42
N GLN A 36 19.75 10.09 0.59
CA GLN A 36 20.10 9.35 1.81
C GLN A 36 19.88 10.17 3.10
N GLY A 37 20.32 11.44 3.15
CA GLY A 37 20.12 12.29 4.34
C GLY A 37 18.65 12.55 4.67
N THR A 38 17.77 12.62 3.66
CA THR A 38 16.32 12.72 3.87
C THR A 38 15.76 11.41 4.44
N LEU A 39 16.20 10.26 3.92
CA LEU A 39 15.78 8.95 4.41
C LEU A 39 16.22 8.74 5.88
N THR A 40 17.44 9.16 6.23
CA THR A 40 17.94 9.08 7.61
C THR A 40 17.06 9.91 8.55
N ARG A 41 16.76 11.16 8.22
CA ARG A 41 15.85 12.01 9.01
C ARG A 41 14.45 11.39 9.12
N TRP A 42 13.92 10.86 8.02
CA TRP A 42 12.64 10.17 8.05
C TRP A 42 12.63 8.95 8.97
N ARG A 43 13.75 8.23 9.03
CA ARG A 43 13.86 7.08 9.95
C ARG A 43 13.84 7.50 11.42
N GLU A 44 14.42 8.66 11.73
CA GLU A 44 14.41 9.23 13.08
C GLU A 44 12.98 9.61 13.54
N ASP A 45 12.12 10.01 12.60
CA ASP A 45 10.72 10.35 12.87
C ASP A 45 9.82 9.12 13.09
N VAL A 46 10.28 7.91 12.72
CA VAL A 46 9.52 6.66 12.84
C VAL A 46 9.92 5.92 14.11
N PRO A 47 8.99 5.64 15.02
CA PRO A 47 9.27 4.85 16.25
C PRO A 47 9.79 3.44 15.89
N GLU A 48 10.68 2.90 16.73
CA GLU A 48 11.24 1.56 16.53
C GLU A 48 10.18 0.46 16.53
N ALA A 49 9.10 0.63 17.30
CA ALA A 49 7.99 -0.31 17.38
C ALA A 49 7.12 -0.35 16.11
N CYS A 50 7.25 0.67 15.22
CA CYS A 50 6.51 0.71 13.97
C CYS A 50 7.13 -0.23 12.94
N GLU A 51 6.32 -1.15 12.44
CA GLU A 51 6.69 -2.03 11.33
C GLU A 51 6.64 -1.26 10.02
N ILE A 52 7.72 -1.33 9.25
CA ILE A 52 7.81 -0.64 7.96
C ILE A 52 7.73 -1.67 6.84
N ALA A 53 6.84 -1.43 5.89
CA ALA A 53 6.82 -2.03 4.57
C ALA A 53 7.30 -0.97 3.56
N LEU A 54 8.27 -1.32 2.72
CA LEU A 54 8.83 -0.42 1.72
C LEU A 54 8.36 -0.85 0.33
N ALA A 55 7.57 -0.03 -0.33
CA ALA A 55 7.16 -0.28 -1.70
C ALA A 55 8.34 -0.06 -2.66
N VAL A 56 8.56 -1.02 -3.53
CA VAL A 56 9.53 -0.90 -4.63
C VAL A 56 9.04 0.16 -5.60
N PRO A 57 9.93 1.01 -6.15
CA PRO A 57 9.54 1.98 -7.16
C PRO A 57 8.78 1.30 -8.30
N ARG A 58 7.58 1.80 -8.63
CA ARG A 58 6.67 1.19 -9.64
C ARG A 58 7.30 1.01 -11.03
N ARG A 59 8.40 1.70 -11.31
CA ARG A 59 9.16 1.60 -12.56
C ARG A 59 10.27 0.56 -12.51
N MET A 60 10.24 -0.31 -11.51
CA MET A 60 11.01 -1.53 -11.51
C MET A 60 10.14 -2.62 -12.13
N GLN A 61 10.08 -2.65 -13.44
CA GLN A 61 9.31 -3.63 -14.20
C GLN A 61 10.21 -4.76 -14.70
N ALA A 62 9.62 -5.93 -14.91
CA ALA A 62 10.27 -6.97 -15.68
C ALA A 62 10.61 -6.37 -17.07
N GLY A 63 11.87 -6.08 -17.29
CA GLY A 63 12.32 -5.52 -18.57
C GLY A 63 12.11 -6.53 -19.69
N LYS A 64 12.13 -6.06 -20.95
CA LYS A 64 12.06 -6.92 -22.16
C LYS A 64 13.07 -8.08 -22.14
N SER A 65 14.09 -8.00 -21.31
CA SER A 65 15.09 -9.05 -21.09
C SER A 65 14.70 -10.08 -20.02
N GLY A 66 13.52 -9.95 -19.36
CA GLY A 66 13.09 -10.85 -18.28
C GLY A 66 13.84 -10.67 -16.96
N ALA A 67 14.59 -9.58 -16.80
CA ALA A 67 15.19 -9.18 -15.54
C ALA A 67 14.44 -7.99 -14.97
N PHE A 68 14.32 -7.91 -13.63
CA PHE A 68 13.82 -6.70 -12.98
C PHE A 68 14.82 -5.57 -13.19
N ALA A 69 14.54 -4.69 -14.13
CA ALA A 69 15.34 -3.52 -14.43
C ALA A 69 14.71 -2.27 -13.82
N PHE A 70 15.56 -1.39 -13.31
CA PHE A 70 15.11 -0.07 -12.88
C PHE A 70 15.11 0.86 -14.10
N GLU A 71 13.92 1.33 -14.50
CA GLU A 71 13.80 2.24 -15.65
C GLU A 71 14.35 3.63 -15.36
N LYS A 72 14.35 4.04 -14.08
CA LYS A 72 14.81 5.37 -13.68
C LYS A 72 16.17 5.30 -13.01
N GLU A 73 17.10 6.13 -13.48
CA GLU A 73 18.38 6.32 -12.83
C GLU A 73 18.21 6.68 -11.34
N GLY A 74 19.02 6.09 -10.48
CA GLY A 74 18.95 6.27 -9.04
C GLY A 74 17.89 5.42 -8.32
N ALA A 75 16.95 4.76 -9.00
CA ALA A 75 15.93 3.93 -8.34
C ALA A 75 16.55 2.77 -7.56
N ARG A 76 17.60 2.15 -8.11
CA ARG A 76 18.35 1.07 -7.43
C ARG A 76 19.05 1.58 -6.18
N ALA A 77 19.78 2.68 -6.31
CA ALA A 77 20.48 3.28 -5.18
C ALA A 77 19.52 3.71 -4.09
N TYR A 78 18.38 4.32 -4.47
CA TYR A 78 17.30 4.64 -3.53
C TYR A 78 16.82 3.41 -2.75
N LEU A 79 16.50 2.32 -3.45
CA LEU A 79 15.99 1.10 -2.80
C LEU A 79 17.02 0.51 -1.85
N ASP A 80 18.28 0.44 -2.27
CA ASP A 80 19.38 -0.08 -1.45
C ASP A 80 19.60 0.79 -0.20
N ASP A 81 19.59 2.11 -0.34
CA ASP A 81 19.70 3.03 0.80
C ASP A 81 18.47 2.96 1.72
N ALA A 82 17.27 2.91 1.16
CA ALA A 82 16.04 2.82 1.95
C ALA A 82 16.00 1.51 2.77
N ILE A 83 16.35 0.38 2.17
CA ILE A 83 16.41 -0.90 2.90
C ILE A 83 17.45 -0.84 4.03
N ARG A 84 18.62 -0.30 3.75
CA ARG A 84 19.69 -0.17 4.74
C ARG A 84 19.32 0.74 5.92
N ILE A 85 18.62 1.85 5.65
CA ILE A 85 18.26 2.86 6.64
C ILE A 85 17.03 2.45 7.45
N PHE A 86 15.97 2.06 6.77
CA PHE A 86 14.70 1.71 7.42
C PHE A 86 14.69 0.31 8.00
N LYS A 87 15.51 -0.62 7.47
CA LYS A 87 15.48 -2.05 7.81
C LYS A 87 14.04 -2.57 7.79
N PRO A 88 13.33 -2.44 6.66
CA PRO A 88 11.93 -2.78 6.58
C PRO A 88 11.72 -4.27 6.83
N ARG A 89 10.63 -4.62 7.51
CA ARG A 89 10.22 -6.02 7.63
C ARG A 89 9.80 -6.59 6.28
N PHE A 90 9.15 -5.75 5.47
CA PHE A 90 8.64 -6.13 4.16
C PHE A 90 9.13 -5.20 3.06
N VAL A 91 9.40 -5.79 1.90
CA VAL A 91 9.57 -5.08 0.63
C VAL A 91 8.41 -5.45 -0.28
N VAL A 92 7.59 -4.47 -0.67
CA VAL A 92 6.39 -4.68 -1.47
C VAL A 92 6.69 -4.47 -2.93
N LEU A 93 6.61 -5.53 -3.72
CA LEU A 93 6.86 -5.54 -5.15
C LEU A 93 5.55 -5.53 -5.93
N PHE A 94 5.36 -4.52 -6.76
CA PHE A 94 4.25 -4.45 -7.72
C PHE A 94 4.76 -4.87 -9.10
N THR A 95 4.09 -5.83 -9.73
CA THR A 95 4.38 -6.19 -11.12
C THR A 95 3.17 -5.91 -12.00
N GLY A 96 3.43 -5.51 -13.23
CA GLY A 96 2.40 -5.27 -14.23
C GLY A 96 2.11 -6.51 -15.09
N ALA A 97 1.36 -6.30 -16.16
CA ALA A 97 0.98 -7.37 -17.10
C ALA A 97 2.17 -7.94 -17.90
N GLU A 98 3.32 -7.25 -17.86
CA GLU A 98 4.56 -7.69 -18.52
C GLU A 98 5.24 -8.87 -17.82
N LEU A 99 4.96 -9.11 -16.54
CA LEU A 99 5.44 -10.31 -15.84
C LEU A 99 4.49 -11.47 -16.11
N SER A 100 4.89 -12.35 -17.02
CA SER A 100 4.10 -13.52 -17.39
C SER A 100 4.34 -14.73 -16.46
N THR A 101 3.53 -15.77 -16.64
CA THR A 101 3.69 -17.03 -15.90
C THR A 101 4.82 -17.92 -16.44
N SER A 102 5.66 -17.41 -17.37
CA SER A 102 6.77 -18.15 -17.98
C SER A 102 7.83 -18.55 -16.96
N THR A 103 8.54 -19.66 -17.22
CA THR A 103 9.68 -20.10 -16.39
C THR A 103 10.74 -19.02 -16.24
N ARG A 104 10.96 -18.22 -17.28
CA ARG A 104 11.94 -17.13 -17.28
C ARG A 104 11.54 -16.04 -16.31
N ASP A 105 10.26 -15.61 -16.34
CA ASP A 105 9.76 -14.54 -15.49
C ASP A 105 9.66 -15.00 -14.03
N ARG A 106 9.27 -16.25 -13.79
CA ARG A 106 9.33 -16.87 -12.45
C ARG A 106 10.76 -16.91 -11.89
N ALA A 107 11.75 -17.24 -12.72
CA ALA A 107 13.15 -17.22 -12.31
C ALA A 107 13.66 -15.80 -11.99
N ALA A 108 13.24 -14.78 -12.76
CA ALA A 108 13.54 -13.39 -12.50
C ALA A 108 12.92 -12.91 -11.19
N LEU A 109 11.62 -13.25 -10.94
CA LEU A 109 10.95 -12.95 -9.68
C LEU A 109 11.69 -13.59 -8.50
N LYS A 110 12.03 -14.88 -8.61
CA LYS A 110 12.80 -15.57 -7.58
C LYS A 110 14.14 -14.90 -7.31
N GLY A 111 14.89 -14.53 -8.34
CA GLY A 111 16.17 -13.83 -8.19
C GLY A 111 16.04 -12.49 -7.45
N PHE A 112 14.93 -11.75 -7.70
CA PHE A 112 14.63 -10.54 -6.93
C PHE A 112 14.34 -10.86 -5.47
N VAL A 113 13.50 -11.86 -5.22
CA VAL A 113 13.14 -12.29 -3.85
C VAL A 113 14.38 -12.68 -3.07
N ASP A 114 15.24 -13.55 -3.64
CA ASP A 114 16.47 -14.00 -3.02
C ASP A 114 17.40 -12.80 -2.66
N ALA A 115 17.49 -11.81 -3.54
CA ALA A 115 18.27 -10.60 -3.30
C ALA A 115 17.71 -9.72 -2.16
N MET A 116 16.39 -9.65 -1.98
CA MET A 116 15.76 -8.92 -0.87
C MET A 116 15.89 -9.67 0.45
N GLN A 117 15.69 -10.98 0.43
CA GLN A 117 15.87 -11.85 1.61
C GLN A 117 17.31 -11.83 2.11
N ALA A 118 18.31 -11.81 1.21
CA ALA A 118 19.72 -11.64 1.57
C ALA A 118 20.00 -10.31 2.29
N LYS A 119 19.14 -9.30 2.14
CA LYS A 119 19.17 -8.02 2.88
C LYS A 119 18.33 -8.02 4.15
N GLY A 120 17.72 -9.15 4.50
CA GLY A 120 16.90 -9.31 5.71
C GLY A 120 15.46 -8.85 5.56
N ALA A 121 14.97 -8.57 4.35
CA ALA A 121 13.60 -8.16 4.10
C ALA A 121 12.78 -9.30 3.48
N ASN A 122 11.55 -9.52 3.99
CA ASN A 122 10.59 -10.42 3.36
C ASN A 122 9.91 -9.72 2.18
N VAL A 123 9.63 -10.46 1.12
CA VAL A 123 8.97 -9.90 -0.06
C VAL A 123 7.47 -10.14 0.01
N ILE A 124 6.73 -9.06 -0.22
CA ILE A 124 5.29 -9.09 -0.49
C ILE A 124 5.11 -8.77 -1.96
N TRP A 125 4.54 -9.68 -2.71
CA TRP A 125 4.33 -9.52 -4.14
C TRP A 125 2.87 -9.23 -4.46
N GLN A 126 2.61 -8.14 -5.16
CA GLN A 126 1.30 -7.83 -5.73
C GLN A 126 1.33 -8.05 -7.24
N PRO A 127 0.88 -9.21 -7.72
CA PRO A 127 0.81 -9.51 -9.14
C PRO A 127 -0.31 -8.73 -9.82
N ARG A 128 -0.14 -8.48 -11.12
CA ARG A 128 -1.19 -7.99 -12.03
C ARG A 128 -1.06 -8.72 -13.37
N GLY A 129 -2.10 -8.61 -14.19
CA GLY A 129 -2.10 -9.15 -15.56
C GLY A 129 -2.58 -10.59 -15.62
N LEU A 130 -1.74 -11.52 -16.10
CA LEU A 130 -2.11 -12.91 -16.36
C LEU A 130 -2.06 -13.85 -15.15
N TRP A 131 -1.69 -13.32 -13.99
CA TRP A 131 -1.63 -14.08 -12.76
C TRP A 131 -3.00 -14.12 -12.10
N ASP A 132 -3.56 -15.30 -11.90
CA ASP A 132 -4.65 -15.48 -10.98
C ASP A 132 -4.13 -15.65 -9.53
N ALA A 133 -5.03 -15.49 -8.56
CA ALA A 133 -4.65 -15.51 -7.16
C ALA A 133 -4.08 -16.87 -6.71
N GLU A 134 -4.60 -17.98 -7.24
CA GLU A 134 -4.17 -19.33 -6.88
C GLU A 134 -2.75 -19.60 -7.40
N ASP A 135 -2.48 -19.31 -8.66
CA ASP A 135 -1.16 -19.46 -9.26
C ASP A 135 -0.12 -18.57 -8.57
N ALA A 136 -0.48 -17.33 -8.26
CA ALA A 136 0.40 -16.40 -7.55
C ALA A 136 0.76 -16.92 -6.15
N LEU A 137 -0.22 -17.42 -5.40
CA LEU A 137 -0.02 -17.99 -4.08
C LEU A 137 0.86 -19.23 -4.10
N LYS A 138 0.68 -20.11 -5.09
CA LYS A 138 1.51 -21.30 -5.28
C LYS A 138 2.98 -20.93 -5.52
N VAL A 139 3.23 -19.99 -6.44
CA VAL A 139 4.59 -19.53 -6.73
C VAL A 139 5.23 -18.84 -5.53
N ALA A 140 4.46 -18.07 -4.77
CA ALA A 140 4.95 -17.43 -3.57
C ALA A 140 5.31 -18.45 -2.49
N ALA A 141 4.48 -19.47 -2.28
CA ALA A 141 4.76 -20.56 -1.34
C ALA A 141 6.03 -21.33 -1.71
N GLU A 142 6.18 -21.70 -3.00
CA GLU A 142 7.38 -22.37 -3.51
C GLU A 142 8.65 -21.50 -3.38
N GLY A 143 8.52 -20.19 -3.51
CA GLY A 143 9.61 -19.22 -3.43
C GLY A 143 9.92 -18.69 -2.03
N GLY A 144 9.10 -19.02 -1.01
CA GLY A 144 9.29 -18.55 0.36
C GLY A 144 9.01 -17.05 0.54
N PHE A 145 8.02 -16.50 -0.18
CA PHE A 145 7.56 -15.12 -0.06
C PHE A 145 6.03 -15.06 0.01
N HIS A 146 5.44 -13.86 0.09
CA HIS A 146 4.00 -13.69 0.29
C HIS A 146 3.38 -12.90 -0.85
N VAL A 147 2.06 -13.12 -1.07
CA VAL A 147 1.25 -12.34 -2.01
C VAL A 147 0.46 -11.29 -1.25
N ALA A 148 0.41 -10.06 -1.78
CA ALA A 148 -0.53 -9.05 -1.32
C ALA A 148 -1.92 -9.37 -1.87
N LEU A 149 -2.90 -9.50 -0.99
CA LEU A 149 -4.30 -9.78 -1.33
C LEU A 149 -5.06 -8.46 -1.46
N ASP A 150 -5.79 -8.25 -2.55
CA ASP A 150 -6.76 -7.16 -2.65
C ASP A 150 -8.15 -7.66 -2.22
N LEU A 151 -8.49 -7.41 -0.96
CA LEU A 151 -9.66 -8.01 -0.32
C LEU A 151 -11.01 -7.50 -0.85
N LEU A 152 -11.02 -6.38 -1.58
CA LEU A 152 -12.25 -5.83 -2.16
C LEU A 152 -12.40 -6.18 -3.64
N ALA A 153 -11.30 -6.48 -4.32
CA ALA A 153 -11.27 -6.78 -5.74
C ALA A 153 -11.34 -8.28 -6.06
N GLU A 154 -10.77 -9.11 -5.19
CA GLU A 154 -10.55 -10.53 -5.49
C GLU A 154 -11.22 -11.41 -4.45
N THR A 155 -11.75 -12.56 -4.89
CA THR A 155 -12.13 -13.63 -3.96
C THR A 155 -10.85 -14.25 -3.43
N VAL A 156 -10.62 -14.16 -2.14
CA VAL A 156 -9.47 -14.79 -1.50
C VAL A 156 -9.67 -16.31 -1.56
N PRO A 157 -8.76 -17.06 -2.20
CA PRO A 157 -8.86 -18.52 -2.21
C PRO A 157 -8.87 -19.05 -0.79
N ALA A 158 -9.77 -20.03 -0.51
CA ALA A 158 -9.80 -20.70 0.78
C ALA A 158 -8.41 -21.25 1.09
N ALA A 159 -7.85 -20.79 2.20
CA ALA A 159 -6.43 -20.99 2.46
C ALA A 159 -6.15 -22.27 3.21
N GLU A 160 -5.10 -22.95 2.78
CA GLU A 160 -4.25 -23.69 3.72
C GLU A 160 -3.68 -22.68 4.74
N ALA A 161 -3.52 -23.06 6.00
CA ALA A 161 -3.09 -22.17 7.08
C ALA A 161 -1.87 -21.34 6.67
N ARG A 162 -2.03 -20.01 6.65
CA ARG A 162 -0.98 -19.07 6.29
C ARG A 162 -0.38 -18.44 7.54
N ALA A 163 0.93 -18.35 7.61
CA ALA A 163 1.56 -17.62 8.71
C ALA A 163 1.25 -16.10 8.64
N LEU A 164 1.15 -15.55 7.44
CA LEU A 164 0.91 -14.12 7.21
C LEU A 164 -0.13 -13.89 6.09
N ALA A 165 -1.12 -13.05 6.36
CA ALA A 165 -1.95 -12.39 5.37
C ALA A 165 -1.56 -10.90 5.27
N TYR A 166 -0.97 -10.52 4.15
CA TYR A 166 -0.73 -9.12 3.81
C TYR A 166 -1.81 -8.67 2.85
N ALA A 167 -2.67 -7.78 3.29
CA ALA A 167 -3.88 -7.44 2.58
C ALA A 167 -3.98 -5.95 2.31
N ARG A 168 -4.42 -5.61 1.10
CA ARG A 168 -4.64 -4.24 0.69
C ARG A 168 -6.13 -3.96 0.65
N VAL A 169 -6.49 -2.76 1.11
CA VAL A 169 -7.85 -2.23 1.07
C VAL A 169 -7.80 -1.01 0.19
N SER A 170 -8.12 -1.20 -1.08
CA SER A 170 -8.03 -0.15 -2.11
C SER A 170 -9.40 0.29 -2.56
N ALA A 171 -9.61 1.59 -2.78
CA ALA A 171 -10.80 2.10 -3.42
C ALA A 171 -10.79 1.70 -4.91
N MET A 172 -11.85 1.06 -5.37
CA MET A 172 -11.98 0.63 -6.76
C MET A 172 -12.77 1.65 -7.60
N GLY A 173 -12.12 2.17 -8.65
CA GLY A 173 -12.74 3.11 -9.60
C GLY A 173 -12.62 4.59 -9.22
N THR A 174 -12.93 5.44 -10.18
CA THR A 174 -12.68 6.90 -10.12
C THR A 174 -13.51 7.63 -9.06
N HIS A 175 -14.60 7.01 -8.59
CA HIS A 175 -15.51 7.57 -7.58
C HIS A 175 -15.74 6.64 -6.39
N ALA A 176 -14.95 5.59 -6.28
CA ALA A 176 -15.15 4.63 -5.20
C ALA A 176 -14.61 5.20 -3.89
N ARG A 177 -15.51 5.37 -2.92
CA ARG A 177 -15.15 5.76 -1.55
C ARG A 177 -15.11 4.52 -0.67
N LEU A 178 -14.09 4.42 0.18
CA LEU A 178 -14.00 3.39 1.21
C LEU A 178 -14.89 3.80 2.39
N GLY A 179 -16.11 3.28 2.42
CA GLY A 179 -17.00 3.41 3.59
C GLY A 179 -16.77 2.30 4.62
N ASP A 180 -17.37 2.42 5.80
CA ASP A 180 -17.24 1.47 6.90
C ASP A 180 -17.61 0.04 6.52
N GLY A 181 -18.62 -0.14 5.68
CA GLY A 181 -19.00 -1.45 5.17
C GLY A 181 -17.88 -2.14 4.37
N HIS A 182 -17.13 -1.38 3.57
CA HIS A 182 -15.96 -1.91 2.86
C HIS A 182 -14.84 -2.27 3.82
N LEU A 183 -14.58 -1.44 4.83
CA LEU A 183 -13.53 -1.69 5.82
C LEU A 183 -13.85 -2.93 6.67
N ARG A 184 -15.10 -3.10 7.11
CA ARG A 184 -15.56 -4.30 7.82
C ARG A 184 -15.44 -5.55 6.94
N ARG A 185 -15.94 -5.50 5.70
CA ARG A 185 -15.80 -6.61 4.76
C ARG A 185 -14.34 -6.99 4.55
N ALA A 186 -13.45 -6.02 4.34
CA ALA A 186 -12.04 -6.30 4.18
C ALA A 186 -11.42 -6.98 5.42
N LEU A 187 -11.84 -6.59 6.61
CA LEU A 187 -11.41 -7.23 7.85
C LEU A 187 -11.94 -8.67 7.96
N ASP A 188 -13.23 -8.90 7.65
CA ASP A 188 -13.83 -10.22 7.67
C ASP A 188 -13.12 -11.17 6.69
N GLU A 189 -12.85 -10.72 5.46
CA GLU A 189 -12.10 -11.49 4.45
C GLU A 189 -10.66 -11.77 4.91
N ALA A 190 -10.00 -10.81 5.57
CA ALA A 190 -8.67 -11.01 6.12
C ALA A 190 -8.65 -12.05 7.23
N LEU A 191 -9.64 -12.04 8.11
CA LEU A 191 -9.81 -13.02 9.19
C LEU A 191 -10.13 -14.42 8.63
N ALA A 192 -10.94 -14.49 7.57
CA ALA A 192 -11.30 -15.74 6.88
C ALA A 192 -10.07 -16.44 6.26
N THR A 193 -8.94 -15.74 6.07
CA THR A 193 -7.68 -16.37 5.64
C THR A 193 -7.11 -17.36 6.64
N GLY A 194 -7.50 -17.29 7.92
CA GLY A 194 -6.97 -18.12 8.99
C GLY A 194 -5.50 -17.84 9.35
N ALA A 195 -4.91 -16.73 8.87
CA ALA A 195 -3.53 -16.39 9.12
C ALA A 195 -3.28 -16.03 10.59
N GLU A 196 -2.10 -16.39 11.11
CA GLU A 196 -1.67 -16.03 12.47
C GLU A 196 -1.36 -14.53 12.59
N GLU A 197 -0.83 -13.94 11.51
CA GLU A 197 -0.53 -12.53 11.40
C GLU A 197 -1.30 -11.91 10.24
N VAL A 198 -1.95 -10.77 10.49
CA VAL A 198 -2.69 -10.01 9.48
C VAL A 198 -2.13 -8.59 9.40
N ARG A 199 -1.81 -8.15 8.19
CA ARG A 199 -1.38 -6.78 7.88
C ARG A 199 -2.37 -6.17 6.90
N LEU A 200 -3.09 -5.14 7.34
CA LEU A 200 -4.10 -4.43 6.55
C LEU A 200 -3.53 -3.07 6.14
N ILE A 201 -3.36 -2.85 4.85
CA ILE A 201 -2.87 -1.59 4.28
C ILE A 201 -4.00 -0.89 3.56
N VAL A 202 -4.36 0.29 4.03
CA VAL A 202 -5.33 1.16 3.36
C VAL A 202 -4.63 2.02 2.30
N GLU A 203 -5.13 1.96 1.07
CA GLU A 203 -4.66 2.77 -0.06
C GLU A 203 -5.82 3.61 -0.60
N SER A 204 -5.87 4.89 -0.26
CA SER A 204 -6.86 5.87 -0.72
C SER A 204 -6.30 7.29 -0.56
N GLU A 205 -6.97 8.30 -1.10
CA GLU A 205 -6.58 9.70 -0.91
C GLU A 205 -6.56 10.09 0.58
N ASP A 206 -7.51 9.58 1.35
CA ASP A 206 -7.63 9.79 2.79
C ASP A 206 -7.15 8.57 3.60
N ALA A 207 -6.12 7.84 3.09
CA ALA A 207 -5.63 6.59 3.67
C ALA A 207 -5.40 6.66 5.18
N PHE A 208 -4.91 7.81 5.70
CA PHE A 208 -4.69 7.99 7.12
C PHE A 208 -6.01 7.92 7.92
N LYS A 209 -7.06 8.67 7.49
CA LYS A 209 -8.36 8.65 8.18
C LYS A 209 -9.01 7.26 8.12
N LYS A 210 -8.94 6.61 6.95
CA LYS A 210 -9.52 5.28 6.76
C LYS A 210 -8.76 4.20 7.53
N ALA A 211 -7.43 4.30 7.64
CA ALA A 211 -6.65 3.40 8.48
C ALA A 211 -7.01 3.56 9.96
N ALA A 212 -7.18 4.80 10.46
CA ALA A 212 -7.64 5.06 11.82
C ALA A 212 -9.04 4.46 12.08
N ARG A 213 -9.95 4.62 11.11
CA ARG A 213 -11.29 4.02 11.20
C ARG A 213 -11.23 2.49 11.24
N LEU A 214 -10.43 1.88 10.37
CA LEU A 214 -10.25 0.42 10.35
C LEU A 214 -9.61 -0.08 11.65
N ALA A 215 -8.61 0.63 12.18
CA ALA A 215 -8.01 0.29 13.47
C ALA A 215 -9.02 0.34 14.62
N GLY A 216 -9.95 1.32 14.61
CA GLY A 216 -11.06 1.38 15.57
C GLY A 216 -12.01 0.18 15.45
N ILE A 217 -12.32 -0.27 14.23
CA ILE A 217 -13.13 -1.47 13.99
C ILE A 217 -12.43 -2.71 14.55
N VAL A 218 -11.11 -2.86 14.32
CA VAL A 218 -10.31 -3.97 14.86
C VAL A 218 -10.28 -3.97 16.39
N ALA A 219 -10.12 -2.80 17.01
CA ALA A 219 -10.15 -2.67 18.47
C ALA A 219 -11.51 -3.07 19.06
N GLY A 220 -12.62 -2.66 18.43
CA GLY A 220 -13.96 -3.04 18.84
C GLY A 220 -14.21 -4.55 18.83
N LEU A 221 -13.66 -5.29 17.85
CA LEU A 221 -13.72 -6.76 17.84
C LEU A 221 -12.96 -7.38 19.01
N ALA A 222 -11.82 -6.82 19.37
CA ALA A 222 -11.04 -7.34 20.50
C ALA A 222 -11.79 -7.15 21.84
N ASP A 223 -12.53 -6.06 21.99
CA ASP A 223 -13.35 -5.79 23.16
C ASP A 223 -14.58 -6.73 23.23
N GLU A 224 -15.25 -7.00 22.12
CA GLU A 224 -16.37 -7.94 22.02
C GLU A 224 -15.94 -9.37 22.39
N GLU A 225 -14.78 -9.85 21.92
CA GLU A 225 -14.27 -11.18 22.29
C GLU A 225 -13.81 -11.27 23.75
N SER A 226 -13.31 -10.17 24.32
CA SER A 226 -12.88 -10.16 25.73
C SER A 226 -14.05 -10.19 26.74
N GLY A 227 -15.29 -10.08 26.24
CA GLY A 227 -16.51 -10.06 27.08
C GLY A 227 -16.63 -8.82 27.96
N LEU A 228 -15.82 -7.80 27.71
CA LEU A 228 -15.97 -6.50 28.33
C LEU A 228 -17.12 -5.78 27.62
N ASP A 229 -18.29 -5.82 28.25
CA ASP A 229 -19.47 -5.03 27.83
C ASP A 229 -19.14 -3.54 28.03
N VAL A 230 -18.43 -2.95 27.09
CA VAL A 230 -18.21 -1.51 27.06
C VAL A 230 -19.53 -0.90 26.63
N PRO A 231 -20.19 -0.13 27.52
CA PRO A 231 -21.45 0.52 27.15
C PRO A 231 -21.18 1.38 25.91
N ARG A 232 -21.84 1.05 24.80
CA ARG A 232 -21.84 1.90 23.59
C ARG A 232 -22.20 3.29 24.05
N ARG A 233 -21.29 4.25 23.87
CA ARG A 233 -21.62 5.66 24.05
C ARG A 233 -22.76 5.97 23.10
N ALA A 234 -23.95 6.08 23.69
CA ALA A 234 -25.10 6.61 22.99
C ALA A 234 -24.78 8.10 22.72
N GLY A 235 -24.40 8.42 21.51
CA GLY A 235 -24.08 9.79 21.14
C GLY A 235 -23.29 10.01 19.87
N ASP A 236 -22.82 8.97 19.17
CA ASP A 236 -22.13 9.13 17.88
C ASP A 236 -23.08 8.85 16.68
N ASP A 237 -24.39 9.07 16.89
CA ASP A 237 -25.33 9.15 15.78
C ASP A 237 -25.22 10.54 15.13
N GLU A 238 -24.61 10.57 13.96
CA GLU A 238 -24.96 11.43 12.85
C GLU A 238 -24.92 12.94 13.10
N GLU A 239 -23.74 13.54 13.03
CA GLU A 239 -23.63 14.81 12.32
C GLU A 239 -22.92 14.52 10.99
N GLU A 240 -23.70 14.11 9.99
CA GLU A 240 -23.38 14.36 8.60
C GLU A 240 -23.42 15.88 8.44
N ASP A 241 -22.27 16.52 8.68
CA ASP A 241 -22.05 17.89 8.22
C ASP A 241 -22.07 17.84 6.69
N ASP A 242 -23.28 18.04 6.14
CA ASP A 242 -23.51 18.54 4.79
C ASP A 242 -22.90 19.95 4.71
N LEU A 243 -21.58 20.03 4.59
CA LEU A 243 -20.94 21.20 4.06
C LEU A 243 -21.23 21.21 2.56
N GLU A 244 -22.34 21.82 2.22
CA GLU A 244 -22.60 22.37 0.89
C GLU A 244 -21.46 23.37 0.63
N GLU A 245 -20.41 22.91 -0.08
CA GLU A 245 -19.47 23.82 -0.74
C GLU A 245 -20.27 24.51 -1.84
N GLU A 246 -20.66 25.74 -1.57
CA GLU A 246 -21.09 26.68 -2.59
C GLU A 246 -19.90 26.89 -3.53
N ASP A 247 -19.96 26.26 -4.69
CA ASP A 247 -19.12 26.56 -5.85
C ASP A 247 -19.46 27.98 -6.32
N ASP A 248 -18.79 28.96 -5.78
CA ASP A 248 -18.70 30.30 -6.38
C ASP A 248 -17.87 30.16 -7.66
N LEU A 249 -18.59 29.94 -8.77
CA LEU A 249 -18.10 30.13 -10.12
C LEU A 249 -17.93 31.63 -10.34
N ASP A 250 -16.77 32.15 -10.06
CA ASP A 250 -16.34 33.43 -10.62
C ASP A 250 -15.89 33.20 -12.06
N ASP A 251 -16.83 33.48 -12.97
CA ASP A 251 -16.63 33.78 -14.38
C ASP A 251 -15.80 35.07 -14.46
N ASP A 252 -14.50 34.97 -14.67
CA ASP A 252 -13.72 36.06 -15.22
C ASP A 252 -13.33 35.70 -16.66
N GLU A 253 -14.26 36.10 -17.56
CA GLU A 253 -13.94 36.40 -18.95
C GLU A 253 -13.03 37.62 -18.96
N ASP A 254 -11.78 37.44 -19.37
CA ASP A 254 -10.97 38.52 -19.92
C ASP A 254 -10.41 38.08 -21.27
N ASP A 255 -11.21 38.52 -22.29
CA ASP A 255 -10.74 38.81 -23.62
C ASP A 255 -9.59 39.82 -23.54
N GLU A 256 -8.46 39.55 -24.17
CA GLU A 256 -7.65 40.57 -24.83
C GLU A 256 -6.89 39.95 -25.99
N ASP A 257 -7.38 40.34 -27.17
CA ASP A 257 -6.70 40.47 -28.44
C ASP A 257 -5.31 41.08 -28.30
N ASP A 258 -4.42 40.69 -29.20
CA ASP A 258 -3.47 41.51 -29.96
C ASP A 258 -2.60 40.58 -30.79
N GLU A 259 -2.90 40.47 -32.08
CA GLU A 259 -2.42 41.22 -33.25
C GLU A 259 -0.89 41.20 -33.45
N ASP A 260 -0.57 40.64 -34.61
CA ASP A 260 0.46 41.06 -35.57
C ASP A 260 1.93 41.12 -35.12
N ASP A 261 2.76 40.36 -35.84
CA ASP A 261 3.70 40.96 -36.79
C ASP A 261 4.36 39.86 -37.65
N GLU A 262 4.09 40.06 -38.95
CA GLU A 262 4.90 39.55 -40.07
C GLU A 262 6.28 40.20 -39.99
N ASP A 263 7.31 39.51 -40.45
CA ASP A 263 8.35 39.97 -41.39
C ASP A 263 9.48 38.91 -41.41
N ASP A 264 9.65 38.22 -42.51
CA ASP A 264 10.51 38.45 -43.66
C ASP A 264 12.04 38.25 -43.43
N GLU A 265 12.59 37.46 -44.40
CA GLU A 265 13.93 37.52 -45.02
C GLU A 265 15.12 36.99 -44.17
N GLU A 266 15.82 35.97 -44.61
CA GLU A 266 16.63 35.57 -45.78
C GLU A 266 17.09 34.13 -45.70
#